data_65acd6a1c7c5b06f3b483b46694e9422
#
_entry.id   65acd6a1c7c5b06f3b483b46694e9422
#
_cell.length_a   1.000
_cell.length_b   1.000
_cell.length_c   1.000
_cell.angle_alpha   90.00
_cell.angle_beta   90.00
_cell.angle_gamma   90.00
#
_symmetry.space_group_name_H-M   'P 1'
#
loop_
_entity.id
_entity.type
_entity.pdbx_description
1 polymer ?
#
loop_
_entity_poly.entity_id
_entity_poly.type
_entity_poly.pdbx_seq_one_letter_code
_entity_poly.pdbx_strand_id
1 'polypeptide(L)'
;MLRGVKKLGPGARELRSDAAARRFARRSFAADKIASPRFSSGDPRKRLRGFTLLELMIVISMIMILMAVAVPLYNQSIIQARESVLRSNLSTLRSVISQYTLDKQKAPQSLDDLVTGGYLRQIPVDPMTRQTNWEVVQEEIELAVDQQDPGITDVHSASSASASDGTAYSTW
;
A
#
# COMPACT_ATOMS: atom_id res chain seq x y z
N MET A 1 52.32 17.70 38.51
CA MET A 1 53.55 18.30 37.95
C MET A 1 53.21 19.11 36.73
N LEU A 2 53.31 20.41 36.89
CA LEU A 2 53.13 21.45 35.91
C LEU A 2 54.32 21.60 34.97
N ARG A 3 54.10 21.87 33.69
CA ARG A 3 54.96 22.60 32.75
C ARG A 3 54.30 22.58 31.36
N GLY A 4 54.05 23.65 30.64
CA GLY A 4 54.58 25.03 30.64
C GLY A 4 54.17 25.56 29.27
N VAL A 5 53.22 26.48 29.27
CA VAL A 5 52.76 27.16 28.05
C VAL A 5 53.77 28.25 27.69
N LYS A 6 54.41 28.16 26.53
CA LYS A 6 55.32 29.18 26.04
C LYS A 6 54.53 30.14 25.16
N LYS A 7 54.26 31.35 25.68
CA LYS A 7 53.76 32.52 24.95
C LYS A 7 54.81 32.97 23.93
N LEU A 8 54.44 33.00 22.64
CA LEU A 8 55.19 33.74 21.61
C LEU A 8 54.51 35.10 21.42
N GLY A 9 55.33 36.14 21.57
CA GLY A 9 54.93 37.54 21.58
C GLY A 9 54.54 38.13 20.21
N PRO A 10 53.92 39.31 20.22
CA PRO A 10 53.37 40.00 19.03
C PRO A 10 54.46 40.79 18.31
N GLY A 11 55.05 40.27 17.25
CA GLY A 11 56.10 41.01 16.55
C GLY A 11 56.33 40.59 15.09
N ALA A 12 55.67 39.60 14.55
CA ALA A 12 56.00 39.05 13.24
C ALA A 12 54.91 39.21 12.15
N ARG A 13 53.86 40.01 12.42
CA ARG A 13 52.73 40.17 11.44
C ARG A 13 52.73 41.50 10.70
N GLU A 14 53.60 42.45 11.05
CA GLU A 14 53.53 43.81 10.45
C GLU A 14 54.42 44.03 9.23
N LEU A 15 55.35 43.14 8.93
CA LEU A 15 56.29 43.32 7.81
C LEU A 15 55.90 42.62 6.50
N ARG A 16 54.71 42.01 6.45
CA ARG A 16 54.24 41.32 5.22
C ARG A 16 53.14 42.07 4.46
N SER A 17 52.60 43.14 5.03
CA SER A 17 51.51 43.91 4.41
C SER A 17 52.02 44.94 3.38
N ASP A 18 53.22 45.46 3.55
CA ASP A 18 53.69 46.54 2.68
C ASP A 18 54.34 46.09 1.33
N ALA A 19 54.67 44.82 1.21
CA ALA A 19 55.24 44.31 -0.07
C ALA A 19 54.13 43.92 -1.09
N ALA A 20 52.90 43.69 -0.65
CA ALA A 20 51.79 43.36 -1.53
C ALA A 20 51.11 44.60 -2.12
N ALA A 21 51.13 45.73 -1.38
CA ALA A 21 50.49 46.98 -1.81
C ALA A 21 51.25 47.70 -2.96
N ARG A 22 52.52 47.43 -3.13
CA ARG A 22 53.30 48.11 -4.16
C ARG A 22 53.41 47.44 -5.54
N ARG A 23 52.82 46.28 -5.67
CA ARG A 23 52.70 45.54 -6.95
C ARG A 23 51.40 45.74 -7.70
N PHE A 24 50.43 46.43 -7.10
CA PHE A 24 49.12 46.64 -7.70
C PHE A 24 48.98 47.97 -8.43
N ALA A 25 49.99 48.85 -8.34
CA ALA A 25 49.88 50.21 -8.86
C ALA A 25 50.64 50.45 -10.23
N ARG A 26 51.06 49.40 -10.93
CA ARG A 26 51.66 49.52 -12.25
C ARG A 26 51.12 48.49 -13.26
N ARG A 27 49.82 48.43 -13.43
CA ARG A 27 49.24 48.00 -14.69
C ARG A 27 48.34 49.11 -15.22
N SER A 28 49.03 50.06 -15.82
CA SER A 28 48.48 51.10 -16.66
C SER A 28 47.54 50.51 -17.71
N PHE A 29 46.38 51.11 -17.76
CA PHE A 29 45.70 51.57 -18.95
C PHE A 29 46.38 51.11 -20.27
N ALA A 30 46.04 49.92 -20.72
CA ALA A 30 45.94 49.60 -22.11
C ALA A 30 44.46 49.62 -22.45
N ALA A 31 44.06 50.64 -23.18
CA ALA A 31 42.78 50.75 -23.80
C ALA A 31 42.60 49.55 -24.74
N ASP A 32 42.07 48.45 -24.22
CA ASP A 32 41.71 47.33 -25.05
C ASP A 32 40.29 47.55 -25.52
N LYS A 33 40.17 47.57 -26.80
CA LYS A 33 38.97 47.75 -27.59
C LYS A 33 37.79 47.04 -26.91
N ILE A 34 36.75 47.81 -26.63
CA ILE A 34 35.42 47.32 -26.32
C ILE A 34 34.96 46.49 -27.51
N ALA A 35 35.36 45.23 -27.55
CA ALA A 35 34.68 44.25 -28.37
C ALA A 35 33.32 44.04 -27.77
N SER A 36 32.33 44.71 -28.32
CA SER A 36 30.93 44.48 -28.07
C SER A 36 30.70 42.96 -28.07
N PRO A 37 30.13 42.38 -27.02
CA PRO A 37 29.70 40.99 -27.11
C PRO A 37 28.69 40.91 -28.25
N ARG A 38 29.10 40.27 -29.34
CA ARG A 38 28.13 39.81 -30.35
C ARG A 38 27.20 38.91 -29.58
N PHE A 39 26.09 39.46 -29.15
CA PHE A 39 24.95 38.70 -28.70
C PHE A 39 24.50 37.89 -29.90
N SER A 40 25.08 36.71 -30.05
CA SER A 40 24.55 35.69 -30.91
C SER A 40 23.16 35.38 -30.41
N SER A 41 22.20 36.05 -30.99
CA SER A 41 20.79 35.65 -30.89
C SER A 41 20.65 34.29 -31.56
N GLY A 42 21.23 33.27 -30.95
CA GLY A 42 20.86 31.89 -31.16
C GLY A 42 19.40 31.81 -30.68
N ASP A 43 18.52 32.04 -31.60
CA ASP A 43 17.09 31.78 -31.45
C ASP A 43 16.94 30.28 -31.20
N PRO A 44 16.83 29.81 -29.95
CA PRO A 44 16.34 28.49 -29.69
C PRO A 44 14.80 28.58 -29.81
N ARG A 45 14.28 28.81 -31.00
CA ARG A 45 12.94 28.38 -31.32
C ARG A 45 12.96 26.86 -31.20
N LYS A 46 13.05 26.38 -29.95
CA LYS A 46 12.57 25.06 -29.58
C LYS A 46 11.14 25.05 -30.10
N ARG A 47 10.96 24.52 -31.30
CA ARG A 47 9.63 24.22 -31.82
C ARG A 47 9.00 23.33 -30.79
N LEU A 48 8.18 23.91 -29.93
CA LEU A 48 7.26 23.16 -29.08
C LEU A 48 6.40 22.38 -30.08
N ARG A 49 6.75 21.13 -30.28
CA ARG A 49 5.93 20.20 -31.04
C ARG A 49 4.65 20.04 -30.26
N GLY A 50 3.66 20.83 -30.56
CA GLY A 50 2.31 20.65 -30.05
C GLY A 50 1.74 19.36 -30.65
N PHE A 51 1.04 18.60 -29.83
CA PHE A 51 0.29 17.44 -30.31
C PHE A 51 -0.79 17.88 -31.29
N THR A 52 -0.94 17.14 -32.34
CA THR A 52 -2.06 17.39 -33.29
C THR A 52 -3.35 16.86 -32.65
N LEU A 53 -4.48 17.48 -33.03
CA LEU A 53 -5.78 17.04 -32.56
C LEU A 53 -6.08 15.60 -33.01
N LEU A 54 -5.61 15.22 -34.18
CA LEU A 54 -5.70 13.86 -34.71
C LEU A 54 -4.93 12.85 -33.88
N GLU A 55 -3.71 13.19 -33.46
CA GLU A 55 -2.86 12.33 -32.62
C GLU A 55 -3.52 12.07 -31.25
N LEU A 56 -4.12 13.12 -30.66
CA LEU A 56 -4.90 12.98 -29.42
C LEU A 56 -6.11 12.05 -29.61
N MET A 57 -6.85 12.19 -30.72
CA MET A 57 -7.99 11.32 -31.01
C MET A 57 -7.59 9.84 -31.15
N ILE A 58 -6.47 9.58 -31.84
CA ILE A 58 -5.96 8.21 -31.99
C ILE A 58 -5.57 7.62 -30.64
N VAL A 59 -4.86 8.38 -29.79
CA VAL A 59 -4.45 7.92 -28.46
C VAL A 59 -5.66 7.62 -27.58
N ILE A 60 -6.66 8.51 -27.54
CA ILE A 60 -7.89 8.28 -26.76
C ILE A 60 -8.62 7.03 -27.26
N SER A 61 -8.72 6.85 -28.59
CA SER A 61 -9.37 5.68 -29.18
C SER A 61 -8.66 4.38 -28.78
N MET A 62 -7.33 4.35 -28.79
CA MET A 62 -6.56 3.20 -28.33
C MET A 62 -6.78 2.89 -26.85
N ILE A 63 -6.79 3.94 -25.99
CA ILE A 63 -7.05 3.77 -24.56
C ILE A 63 -8.46 3.20 -24.34
N MET A 64 -9.47 3.70 -25.05
CA MET A 64 -10.85 3.18 -24.91
C MET A 64 -10.96 1.69 -25.28
N ILE A 65 -10.28 1.27 -26.35
CA ILE A 65 -10.25 -0.14 -26.76
C ILE A 65 -9.60 -1.01 -25.66
N LEU A 66 -8.47 -0.58 -25.11
CA LEU A 66 -7.78 -1.31 -24.03
C LEU A 66 -8.64 -1.37 -22.76
N MET A 67 -9.30 -0.28 -22.40
CA MET A 67 -10.18 -0.23 -21.22
C MET A 67 -11.40 -1.14 -21.38
N ALA A 68 -11.95 -1.28 -22.58
CA ALA A 68 -13.08 -2.16 -22.85
C ALA A 68 -12.79 -3.63 -22.50
N VAL A 69 -11.54 -4.06 -22.62
CA VAL A 69 -11.11 -5.42 -22.26
C VAL A 69 -10.63 -5.48 -20.80
N ALA A 70 -9.92 -4.46 -20.33
CA ALA A 70 -9.28 -4.48 -19.02
C ALA A 70 -10.30 -4.43 -17.85
N VAL A 71 -11.37 -3.62 -18.00
CA VAL A 71 -12.38 -3.44 -16.92
C VAL A 71 -13.11 -4.74 -16.55
N PRO A 72 -13.67 -5.54 -17.48
CA PRO A 72 -14.35 -6.77 -17.11
C PRO A 72 -13.41 -7.80 -16.50
N LEU A 73 -12.18 -7.93 -16.99
CA LEU A 73 -11.19 -8.84 -16.41
C LEU A 73 -10.84 -8.46 -14.97
N TYR A 74 -10.72 -7.17 -14.69
CA TYR A 74 -10.45 -6.67 -13.34
C TYR A 74 -11.58 -7.01 -12.36
N ASN A 75 -12.84 -6.81 -12.76
CA ASN A 75 -14.00 -7.14 -11.95
C ASN A 75 -14.07 -8.64 -11.62
N GLN A 76 -13.81 -9.51 -12.59
CA GLN A 76 -13.75 -10.96 -12.37
C GLN A 76 -12.66 -11.33 -11.36
N SER A 77 -11.48 -10.74 -11.47
CA SER A 77 -10.38 -10.99 -10.55
C SER A 77 -10.73 -10.59 -9.10
N ILE A 78 -11.45 -9.48 -8.91
CA ILE A 78 -11.92 -9.07 -7.57
C ILE A 78 -12.92 -10.08 -7.01
N ILE A 79 -13.87 -10.56 -7.82
CA ILE A 79 -14.87 -11.55 -7.37
C ILE A 79 -14.14 -12.82 -6.94
N GLN A 80 -13.25 -13.37 -7.77
CA GLN A 80 -12.49 -14.58 -7.45
C GLN A 80 -11.65 -14.42 -6.18
N ALA A 81 -11.01 -13.24 -5.97
CA ALA A 81 -10.28 -12.95 -4.76
C ALA A 81 -11.18 -12.99 -3.51
N ARG A 82 -12.38 -12.39 -3.58
CA ARG A 82 -13.37 -12.43 -2.49
C ARG A 82 -13.86 -13.85 -2.23
N GLU A 83 -14.13 -14.62 -3.25
CA GLU A 83 -14.53 -16.03 -3.14
C GLU A 83 -13.45 -16.86 -2.43
N SER A 84 -12.19 -16.64 -2.78
CA SER A 84 -11.06 -17.30 -2.12
C SER A 84 -11.00 -16.96 -0.62
N VAL A 85 -11.19 -15.68 -0.27
CA VAL A 85 -11.25 -15.24 1.14
C VAL A 85 -12.45 -15.86 1.86
N LEU A 86 -13.62 -15.90 1.20
CA LEU A 86 -14.81 -16.52 1.78
C LEU A 86 -14.57 -17.99 2.12
N ARG A 87 -14.05 -18.78 1.17
CA ARG A 87 -13.72 -20.19 1.39
C ARG A 87 -12.72 -20.39 2.53
N SER A 88 -11.71 -19.53 2.61
CA SER A 88 -10.73 -19.57 3.70
C SER A 88 -11.38 -19.26 5.05
N ASN A 89 -12.27 -18.26 5.13
CA ASN A 89 -12.97 -17.91 6.35
C ASN A 89 -13.91 -19.04 6.82
N LEU A 90 -14.69 -19.62 5.89
CA LEU A 90 -15.56 -20.77 6.18
C LEU A 90 -14.75 -21.97 6.69
N SER A 91 -13.66 -22.31 6.00
CA SER A 91 -12.79 -23.40 6.45
C SER A 91 -12.20 -23.15 7.83
N THR A 92 -11.82 -21.92 8.13
CA THR A 92 -11.31 -21.55 9.45
C THR A 92 -12.39 -21.67 10.52
N LEU A 93 -13.59 -21.13 10.27
CA LEU A 93 -14.71 -21.22 11.21
C LEU A 93 -15.10 -22.66 11.51
N ARG A 94 -15.26 -23.49 10.47
CA ARG A 94 -15.57 -24.92 10.61
C ARG A 94 -14.52 -25.68 11.41
N SER A 95 -13.24 -25.41 11.13
CA SER A 95 -12.13 -26.00 11.87
C SER A 95 -12.16 -25.63 13.35
N VAL A 96 -12.42 -24.36 13.65
CA VAL A 96 -12.45 -23.85 15.02
C VAL A 96 -13.69 -24.38 15.77
N ILE A 97 -14.86 -24.47 15.12
CA ILE A 97 -16.07 -25.10 15.69
C ILE A 97 -15.78 -26.55 16.07
N SER A 98 -15.17 -27.31 15.16
CA SER A 98 -14.78 -28.70 15.40
C SER A 98 -13.80 -28.83 16.57
N GLN A 99 -12.79 -27.94 16.63
CA GLN A 99 -11.82 -27.94 17.74
C GLN A 99 -12.47 -27.60 19.07
N TYR A 100 -13.34 -26.57 19.11
CA TYR A 100 -14.10 -26.21 20.32
C TYR A 100 -14.93 -27.41 20.81
N THR A 101 -15.65 -28.07 19.88
CA THR A 101 -16.51 -29.23 20.19
C THR A 101 -15.70 -30.39 20.77
N LEU A 102 -14.53 -30.67 20.20
CA LEU A 102 -13.63 -31.71 20.71
C LEU A 102 -13.10 -31.40 22.11
N ASP A 103 -12.66 -30.15 22.33
CA ASP A 103 -12.06 -29.74 23.59
C ASP A 103 -13.09 -29.60 24.72
N LYS A 104 -14.27 -29.09 24.41
CA LYS A 104 -15.34 -28.83 25.39
C LYS A 104 -16.36 -29.96 25.53
N GLN A 105 -16.31 -30.95 24.63
CA GLN A 105 -17.28 -32.04 24.53
C GLN A 105 -18.73 -31.54 24.35
N LYS A 106 -18.88 -30.32 23.83
CA LYS A 106 -20.16 -29.69 23.50
C LYS A 106 -19.97 -28.68 22.38
N ALA A 107 -20.95 -28.51 21.50
CA ALA A 107 -20.90 -27.50 20.45
C ALA A 107 -21.10 -26.09 21.00
N PRO A 108 -20.52 -25.06 20.35
CA PRO A 108 -20.77 -23.69 20.73
C PRO A 108 -22.22 -23.29 20.46
N GLN A 109 -22.79 -22.45 21.31
CA GLN A 109 -24.15 -21.92 21.14
C GLN A 109 -24.17 -20.67 20.26
N SER A 110 -23.04 -19.95 20.24
CA SER A 110 -22.84 -18.77 19.41
C SER A 110 -21.41 -18.73 18.87
N LEU A 111 -21.18 -17.97 17.79
CA LEU A 111 -19.82 -17.72 17.30
C LEU A 111 -18.98 -16.89 18.28
N ASP A 112 -19.63 -16.14 19.17
CA ASP A 112 -18.96 -15.38 20.23
C ASP A 112 -18.31 -16.30 21.28
N ASP A 113 -18.83 -17.51 21.46
CA ASP A 113 -18.24 -18.52 22.37
C ASP A 113 -16.84 -18.94 21.91
N LEU A 114 -16.60 -18.93 20.59
CA LEU A 114 -15.29 -19.22 20.02
C LEU A 114 -14.26 -18.10 20.32
N VAL A 115 -14.74 -16.87 20.39
CA VAL A 115 -13.90 -15.70 20.73
C VAL A 115 -13.61 -15.68 22.23
N THR A 116 -14.64 -15.85 23.07
CA THR A 116 -14.50 -15.90 24.52
C THR A 116 -13.69 -17.10 25.00
N GLY A 117 -13.82 -18.23 24.31
CA GLY A 117 -13.02 -19.44 24.56
C GLY A 117 -11.55 -19.32 24.09
N GLY A 118 -11.19 -18.26 23.39
CA GLY A 118 -9.82 -18.01 22.90
C GLY A 118 -9.44 -18.81 21.64
N TYR A 119 -10.39 -19.47 20.99
CA TYR A 119 -10.18 -20.22 19.75
C TYR A 119 -10.11 -19.28 18.52
N LEU A 120 -10.80 -18.15 18.59
CA LEU A 120 -10.74 -17.09 17.58
C LEU A 120 -10.37 -15.76 18.25
N ARG A 121 -9.62 -14.93 17.54
CA ARG A 121 -9.37 -13.55 17.99
C ARG A 121 -10.59 -12.66 17.80
N GLN A 122 -11.27 -12.84 16.68
CA GLN A 122 -12.47 -12.12 16.29
C GLN A 122 -13.21 -12.94 15.23
N ILE A 123 -14.51 -12.77 15.12
CA ILE A 123 -15.29 -13.35 14.05
C ILE A 123 -14.87 -12.70 12.73
N PRO A 124 -14.49 -13.48 11.71
CA PRO A 124 -14.09 -12.94 10.42
C PRO A 124 -15.27 -12.24 9.73
N VAL A 125 -14.96 -11.22 8.93
CA VAL A 125 -15.98 -10.53 8.12
C VAL A 125 -16.21 -11.32 6.84
N ASP A 126 -17.47 -11.54 6.49
CA ASP A 126 -17.86 -12.13 5.21
C ASP A 126 -17.56 -11.11 4.08
N PRO A 127 -16.69 -11.45 3.11
CA PRO A 127 -16.31 -10.56 2.02
C PRO A 127 -17.46 -10.25 1.06
N MET A 128 -18.56 -11.04 1.07
CA MET A 128 -19.71 -10.84 0.19
C MET A 128 -20.71 -9.86 0.80
N THR A 129 -21.08 -10.04 2.08
CA THR A 129 -22.00 -9.15 2.79
C THR A 129 -21.30 -7.95 3.43
N ARG A 130 -19.97 -8.03 3.64
CA ARG A 130 -19.15 -7.07 4.39
C ARG A 130 -19.55 -6.92 5.85
N GLN A 131 -20.19 -7.94 6.40
CA GLN A 131 -20.65 -8.00 7.77
C GLN A 131 -20.17 -9.29 8.42
N THR A 132 -20.36 -9.41 9.74
CA THR A 132 -20.07 -10.63 10.50
C THR A 132 -21.32 -11.50 10.71
N ASN A 133 -22.27 -11.38 9.78
CA ASN A 133 -23.58 -12.05 9.80
C ASN A 133 -23.52 -13.42 9.12
N TRP A 134 -22.83 -14.36 9.75
CA TRP A 134 -22.78 -15.74 9.27
C TRP A 134 -24.09 -16.44 9.53
N GLU A 135 -24.54 -17.26 8.59
CA GLU A 135 -25.67 -18.16 8.79
C GLU A 135 -25.16 -19.44 9.47
N VAL A 136 -25.72 -19.74 10.64
CA VAL A 136 -25.27 -20.86 11.47
C VAL A 136 -26.25 -22.02 11.35
N VAL A 137 -25.73 -23.22 11.18
CA VAL A 137 -26.50 -24.45 11.23
C VAL A 137 -26.34 -25.05 12.62
N GLN A 138 -27.48 -25.29 13.29
CA GLN A 138 -27.52 -25.89 14.62
C GLN A 138 -28.11 -27.30 14.52
N GLU A 139 -27.40 -28.26 15.07
CA GLU A 139 -27.84 -29.65 15.13
C GLU A 139 -27.61 -30.21 16.53
N GLU A 140 -28.40 -31.21 16.91
CA GLU A 140 -28.13 -32.02 18.10
C GLU A 140 -26.90 -32.90 17.82
N ILE A 141 -25.87 -32.77 18.64
CA ILE A 141 -24.69 -33.60 18.52
C ILE A 141 -24.81 -34.81 19.42
N GLU A 142 -24.98 -35.99 18.81
CA GLU A 142 -25.10 -37.30 19.54
C GLU A 142 -23.88 -37.60 20.43
N LEU A 143 -22.73 -36.95 20.20
CA LEU A 143 -21.50 -37.14 20.96
C LEU A 143 -21.40 -36.23 22.20
N ALA A 144 -22.30 -35.28 22.38
CA ALA A 144 -22.30 -34.35 23.52
C ALA A 144 -23.05 -34.97 24.69
N VAL A 145 -22.32 -35.51 25.67
CA VAL A 145 -22.88 -36.26 26.82
C VAL A 145 -23.77 -35.40 27.72
N ASP A 146 -23.60 -34.07 27.74
CA ASP A 146 -24.29 -33.15 28.64
C ASP A 146 -25.00 -31.96 27.91
N GLN A 147 -25.12 -32.02 26.58
CA GLN A 147 -25.77 -30.93 25.83
C GLN A 147 -27.25 -31.20 25.63
N GLN A 148 -28.10 -30.40 26.27
CA GLN A 148 -29.55 -30.47 26.11
C GLN A 148 -30.08 -29.61 24.96
N ASP A 149 -29.28 -28.58 24.54
CA ASP A 149 -29.66 -27.67 23.48
C ASP A 149 -28.79 -27.92 22.22
N PRO A 150 -29.37 -27.80 21.01
CA PRO A 150 -28.63 -27.94 19.79
C PRO A 150 -27.52 -26.87 19.71
N GLY A 151 -26.38 -27.24 19.16
CA GLY A 151 -25.23 -26.32 19.00
C GLY A 151 -24.84 -26.12 17.54
N ILE A 152 -24.00 -25.15 17.30
CA ILE A 152 -23.52 -24.81 15.96
C ILE A 152 -22.61 -25.92 15.46
N THR A 153 -22.96 -26.53 14.32
CA THR A 153 -22.20 -27.59 13.66
C THR A 153 -21.57 -27.11 12.37
N ASP A 154 -22.24 -26.20 11.66
CA ASP A 154 -21.73 -25.64 10.41
C ASP A 154 -22.07 -24.14 10.28
N VAL A 155 -21.40 -23.49 9.33
CA VAL A 155 -21.61 -22.07 9.01
C VAL A 155 -21.58 -21.87 7.50
N HIS A 156 -22.47 -20.97 7.04
CA HIS A 156 -22.57 -20.55 5.64
C HIS A 156 -22.51 -19.03 5.52
N SER A 157 -22.30 -18.55 4.29
CA SER A 157 -22.43 -17.12 4.00
C SER A 157 -23.89 -16.69 4.00
N ALA A 158 -24.21 -15.57 4.62
CA ALA A 158 -25.56 -14.97 4.54
C ALA A 158 -25.83 -14.26 3.19
N SER A 159 -24.95 -14.39 2.20
CA SER A 159 -25.11 -13.80 0.88
C SER A 159 -25.99 -14.65 -0.01
N SER A 160 -27.07 -14.07 -0.54
CA SER A 160 -27.96 -14.71 -1.53
C SER A 160 -27.42 -14.62 -2.97
N ALA A 161 -26.24 -14.00 -3.18
CA ALA A 161 -25.64 -13.87 -4.52
C ALA A 161 -25.08 -15.20 -5.00
N SER A 162 -24.90 -15.30 -6.32
CA SER A 162 -24.27 -16.47 -6.95
C SER A 162 -22.78 -16.27 -7.15
N ALA A 163 -22.02 -17.33 -6.94
CA ALA A 163 -20.59 -17.40 -7.17
C ALA A 163 -20.25 -17.46 -8.66
N SER A 164 -18.96 -17.33 -8.96
CA SER A 164 -18.43 -17.40 -10.32
C SER A 164 -18.68 -18.77 -11.01
N ASP A 165 -18.87 -19.83 -10.23
CA ASP A 165 -19.21 -21.18 -10.67
C ASP A 165 -20.72 -21.42 -10.82
N GLY A 166 -21.57 -20.43 -10.51
CA GLY A 166 -23.02 -20.51 -10.55
C GLY A 166 -23.69 -21.05 -9.30
N THR A 167 -22.95 -21.47 -8.28
CA THR A 167 -23.51 -21.90 -6.98
C THR A 167 -23.89 -20.69 -6.14
N ALA A 168 -24.87 -20.83 -5.23
CA ALA A 168 -25.18 -19.76 -4.28
C ALA A 168 -24.15 -19.75 -3.14
N TYR A 169 -23.71 -18.57 -2.68
CA TYR A 169 -22.78 -18.48 -1.55
C TYR A 169 -23.37 -19.03 -0.25
N SER A 170 -24.71 -19.01 -0.11
CA SER A 170 -25.42 -19.61 1.03
C SER A 170 -25.31 -21.14 1.11
N THR A 171 -24.81 -21.79 0.07
CA THR A 171 -24.59 -23.25 0.05
C THR A 171 -23.13 -23.66 0.27
N TRP A 172 -22.26 -22.69 0.48
CA TRP A 172 -20.83 -22.96 0.67
C TRP A 172 -20.46 -23.33 2.09
#